data_ce42b73ed28657019bc86ae00d15c51f
#
_entry.id   ce42b73ed28657019bc86ae00d15c51f
#
_cell.length_a   1.000
_cell.length_b   1.000
_cell.length_c   1.000
_cell.angle_alpha   90.00
_cell.angle_beta   90.00
_cell.angle_gamma   90.00
#
_symmetry.space_group_name_H-M   'P 1'
#
loop_
_entity.id
_entity.type
_entity.pdbx_description
1 polymer ?
#
loop_
_entity_poly.entity_id
_entity_poly.type
_entity_poly.pdbx_seq_one_letter_code
_entity_poly.pdbx_strand_id
1 'polypeptide(L)'
;MKLYELIEKSGFEIVNKGEDRDLSKVFCCDLLSFAMSRNPSDSVWVTVMGNVNTIAVAVLTDGGCVVIAEGAQLDDTAMQKAQQQGVTILRTDLPIFEAALKVHELIK
;
A
#
# COMPACT_ATOMS: atom_id res chain seq x y z
N MET A 1 5.99 2.23 13.58
CA MET A 1 6.12 0.79 13.25
C MET A 1 6.90 0.63 11.96
N LYS A 2 7.78 -0.34 11.90
CA LYS A 2 8.52 -0.66 10.67
C LYS A 2 7.65 -1.44 9.70
N LEU A 3 7.89 -1.23 8.41
CA LEU A 3 7.15 -1.92 7.34
C LEU A 3 7.25 -3.46 7.46
N TYR A 4 8.44 -3.98 7.73
CA TYR A 4 8.62 -5.43 7.83
C TYR A 4 7.88 -6.02 9.03
N GLU A 5 7.76 -5.27 10.11
CA GLU A 5 6.95 -5.66 11.25
C GLU A 5 5.46 -5.70 10.88
N LEU A 6 4.99 -4.72 10.12
CA LEU A 6 3.62 -4.69 9.63
C LEU A 6 3.33 -5.92 8.74
N ILE A 7 4.25 -6.22 7.82
CA ILE A 7 4.11 -7.38 6.95
C ILE A 7 3.92 -8.65 7.77
N GLU A 8 4.77 -8.83 8.76
CA GLU A 8 4.71 -10.02 9.62
C GLU A 8 3.42 -10.09 10.42
N LYS A 9 3.02 -8.99 11.05
CA LYS A 9 1.87 -8.97 11.97
C LYS A 9 0.53 -8.94 11.26
N SER A 10 0.46 -8.34 10.06
CA SER A 10 -0.81 -8.22 9.33
C SER A 10 -1.26 -9.55 8.73
N GLY A 11 -0.32 -10.41 8.35
CA GLY A 11 -0.63 -11.63 7.63
C GLY A 11 -1.08 -11.38 6.19
N PHE A 12 -0.94 -10.17 5.68
CA PHE A 12 -1.29 -9.86 4.29
C PHE A 12 -0.32 -10.56 3.33
N GLU A 13 -0.82 -10.87 2.14
CA GLU A 13 0.01 -11.49 1.10
C GLU A 13 1.05 -10.48 0.60
N ILE A 14 2.30 -10.91 0.49
CA ILE A 14 3.36 -10.07 -0.09
C ILE A 14 3.31 -10.25 -1.61
N VAL A 15 3.01 -9.15 -2.32
CA VAL A 15 3.04 -9.14 -3.78
C VAL A 15 4.40 -8.68 -4.27
N ASN A 16 4.92 -7.61 -3.68
CA ASN A 16 6.28 -7.13 -3.92
C ASN A 16 6.82 -6.54 -2.62
N LYS A 17 8.09 -6.76 -2.33
CA LYS A 17 8.71 -6.30 -1.09
C LYS A 17 9.92 -5.43 -1.40
N GLY A 18 9.83 -4.17 -1.04
CA GLY A 18 10.94 -3.22 -1.13
C GLY A 18 11.72 -3.16 0.17
N GLU A 19 12.45 -2.06 0.39
CA GLU A 19 13.24 -1.87 1.59
C GLU A 19 12.37 -1.57 2.80
N ASP A 20 12.88 -1.91 3.99
CA ASP A 20 12.20 -1.58 5.24
C ASP A 20 12.22 -0.08 5.48
N ARG A 21 11.20 0.43 6.15
CA ARG A 21 11.08 1.85 6.47
C ARG A 21 10.08 2.05 7.60
N ASP A 22 10.12 3.21 8.22
CA ASP A 22 9.12 3.56 9.23
C ASP A 22 7.81 3.94 8.56
N LEU A 23 6.69 3.53 9.17
CA LEU A 23 5.35 3.86 8.70
C LEU A 23 4.71 4.87 9.64
N SER A 24 4.01 5.85 9.07
CA SER A 24 3.41 6.94 9.86
C SER A 24 1.93 6.72 10.13
N LYS A 25 1.13 6.43 9.11
CA LYS A 25 -0.31 6.33 9.24
C LYS A 25 -0.95 5.58 8.09
N VAL A 26 -2.24 5.28 8.23
CA VAL A 26 -3.07 4.68 7.18
C VAL A 26 -3.73 5.79 6.36
N PHE A 27 -3.81 5.57 5.05
CA PHE A 27 -4.52 6.45 4.13
C PHE A 27 -5.37 5.58 3.21
N CYS A 28 -6.65 5.92 3.06
CA CYS A 28 -7.59 5.18 2.21
C CYS A 28 -8.07 6.09 1.10
N CYS A 29 -7.88 5.70 -0.15
CA CYS A 29 -8.33 6.51 -1.27
C CYS A 29 -8.37 5.68 -2.55
N ASP A 30 -9.44 5.83 -3.32
CA ASP A 30 -9.62 5.17 -4.61
C ASP A 30 -9.77 6.19 -5.75
N LEU A 31 -9.22 7.38 -5.56
CA LEU A 31 -9.19 8.43 -6.58
C LEU A 31 -7.78 8.97 -6.68
N LEU A 32 -7.13 8.71 -7.81
CA LEU A 32 -5.70 9.01 -8.00
C LEU A 32 -5.36 10.49 -7.81
N SER A 33 -6.23 11.39 -8.28
CA SER A 33 -5.98 12.82 -8.14
C SER A 33 -5.96 13.27 -6.68
N PHE A 34 -6.82 12.68 -5.84
CA PHE A 34 -6.80 12.94 -4.41
C PHE A 34 -5.56 12.35 -3.75
N ALA A 35 -5.25 11.11 -4.10
CA ALA A 35 -4.08 10.44 -3.53
C ALA A 35 -2.79 11.20 -3.85
N MET A 36 -2.68 11.71 -5.08
CA MET A 36 -1.51 12.47 -5.50
C MET A 36 -1.27 13.69 -4.62
N SER A 37 -2.34 14.37 -4.18
CA SER A 37 -2.22 15.58 -3.37
C SER A 37 -2.30 15.31 -1.86
N ARG A 38 -2.82 14.17 -1.42
CA ARG A 38 -3.16 13.91 -0.02
C ARG A 38 -2.42 12.75 0.62
N ASN A 39 -1.86 11.81 -0.17
CA ASN A 39 -1.20 10.64 0.41
C ASN A 39 0.02 11.10 1.21
N PRO A 40 0.04 10.84 2.54
CA PRO A 40 1.17 11.25 3.35
C PRO A 40 2.41 10.42 3.05
N SER A 41 3.57 11.02 3.22
CA SER A 41 4.84 10.29 3.20
C SER A 41 4.81 9.19 4.28
N ASP A 42 5.43 8.06 3.98
CA ASP A 42 5.50 6.89 4.89
C ASP A 42 4.13 6.29 5.24
N SER A 43 3.11 6.54 4.43
CA SER A 43 1.77 6.02 4.69
C SER A 43 1.63 4.54 4.28
N VAL A 44 0.64 3.88 4.85
CA VAL A 44 0.09 2.64 4.30
C VAL A 44 -1.16 3.03 3.53
N TRP A 45 -1.09 2.98 2.21
CA TRP A 45 -2.20 3.38 1.35
C TRP A 45 -3.04 2.17 1.00
N VAL A 46 -4.27 2.13 1.53
CA VAL A 46 -5.23 1.04 1.28
C VAL A 46 -6.14 1.44 0.14
N THR A 47 -6.19 0.64 -0.91
CA THR A 47 -6.93 0.94 -2.12
C THR A 47 -7.34 -0.35 -2.84
N VAL A 48 -8.23 -0.25 -3.83
CA VAL A 48 -8.53 -1.36 -4.73
C VAL A 48 -7.96 -1.15 -6.13
N MET A 49 -7.27 -0.03 -6.35
CA MET A 49 -6.73 0.32 -7.66
C MET A 49 -5.39 -0.35 -7.90
N GLY A 50 -5.39 -1.51 -8.55
CA GLY A 50 -4.17 -2.28 -8.81
C GLY A 50 -3.54 -1.98 -10.17
N ASN A 51 -3.45 -0.72 -10.57
CA ASN A 51 -2.90 -0.33 -11.86
C ASN A 51 -1.58 0.43 -11.71
N VAL A 52 -0.89 0.64 -12.84
CA VAL A 52 0.43 1.27 -12.85
C VAL A 52 0.40 2.70 -12.31
N ASN A 53 -0.70 3.41 -12.48
CA ASN A 53 -0.82 4.78 -11.99
C ASN A 53 -0.82 4.85 -10.48
N THR A 54 -1.37 3.84 -9.80
CA THR A 54 -1.31 3.73 -8.34
C THR A 54 0.14 3.66 -7.88
N ILE A 55 0.95 2.84 -8.56
CA ILE A 55 2.36 2.71 -8.22
C ILE A 55 3.10 4.03 -8.45
N ALA A 56 2.83 4.71 -9.56
CA ALA A 56 3.45 5.99 -9.86
C ALA A 56 3.12 7.04 -8.78
N VAL A 57 1.88 7.09 -8.31
CA VAL A 57 1.48 8.01 -7.25
C VAL A 57 2.14 7.65 -5.92
N ALA A 58 2.26 6.36 -5.60
CA ALA A 58 2.93 5.93 -4.38
C ALA A 58 4.40 6.39 -4.37
N VAL A 59 5.09 6.29 -5.50
CA VAL A 59 6.47 6.78 -5.64
C VAL A 59 6.53 8.29 -5.48
N LEU A 60 5.64 9.00 -6.19
CA LEU A 60 5.63 10.46 -6.20
C LEU A 60 5.37 11.06 -4.82
N THR A 61 4.53 10.43 -4.03
CA THR A 61 4.18 10.89 -2.67
C THR A 61 5.09 10.33 -1.59
N ASP A 62 6.06 9.49 -1.96
CA ASP A 62 6.93 8.81 -1.01
C ASP A 62 6.13 7.98 0.01
N GLY A 63 5.10 7.30 -0.45
CA GLY A 63 4.29 6.44 0.41
C GLY A 63 5.08 5.25 0.93
N GLY A 64 4.68 4.74 2.09
CA GLY A 64 5.38 3.63 2.72
C GLY A 64 5.13 2.30 2.05
N CYS A 65 3.89 2.00 1.75
CA CYS A 65 3.50 0.81 0.99
C CYS A 65 2.05 0.96 0.50
N VAL A 66 1.66 0.05 -0.38
CA VAL A 66 0.29 -0.02 -0.91
C VAL A 66 -0.32 -1.35 -0.49
N VAL A 67 -1.53 -1.33 0.05
CA VAL A 67 -2.31 -2.52 0.36
C VAL A 67 -3.49 -2.58 -0.61
N ILE A 68 -3.53 -3.62 -1.44
CA ILE A 68 -4.64 -3.86 -2.36
C ILE A 68 -5.68 -4.71 -1.63
N ALA A 69 -6.82 -4.11 -1.32
CA ALA A 69 -7.89 -4.75 -0.57
C ALA A 69 -8.94 -5.41 -1.48
N GLU A 70 -9.94 -6.02 -0.89
CA GLU A 70 -11.09 -6.63 -1.57
C GLU A 70 -10.71 -7.78 -2.51
N GLY A 71 -9.52 -8.34 -2.37
CA GLY A 71 -9.04 -9.36 -3.30
C GLY A 71 -8.78 -8.84 -4.70
N ALA A 72 -8.70 -7.52 -4.89
CA ALA A 72 -8.48 -6.93 -6.21
C ALA A 72 -7.12 -7.35 -6.78
N GLN A 73 -7.02 -7.37 -8.10
CA GLN A 73 -5.81 -7.82 -8.79
C GLN A 73 -4.89 -6.64 -9.09
N LEU A 74 -3.59 -6.91 -9.05
CA LEU A 74 -2.58 -5.99 -9.54
C LEU A 74 -2.22 -6.43 -10.96
N ASP A 75 -2.28 -5.50 -11.94
CA ASP A 75 -1.95 -5.87 -13.31
C ASP A 75 -0.44 -6.02 -13.50
N ASP A 76 -0.05 -6.70 -14.60
CA ASP A 76 1.36 -7.04 -14.84
C ASP A 76 2.25 -5.81 -14.98
N THR A 77 1.74 -4.75 -15.60
CA THR A 77 2.49 -3.50 -15.77
C THR A 77 2.75 -2.86 -14.41
N ALA A 78 1.75 -2.86 -13.53
CA ALA A 78 1.90 -2.34 -12.18
C ALA A 78 2.91 -3.16 -11.39
N MET A 79 2.88 -4.49 -11.52
CA MET A 79 3.85 -5.36 -10.85
C MET A 79 5.28 -5.04 -11.28
N GLN A 80 5.51 -4.91 -12.60
CA GLN A 80 6.82 -4.57 -13.12
C GLN A 80 7.31 -3.22 -12.59
N LYS A 81 6.43 -2.23 -12.57
CA LYS A 81 6.77 -0.89 -12.06
C LYS A 81 7.11 -0.94 -10.58
N ALA A 82 6.35 -1.68 -9.80
CA ALA A 82 6.61 -1.84 -8.37
C ALA A 82 7.99 -2.47 -8.12
N GLN A 83 8.34 -3.49 -8.90
CA GLN A 83 9.65 -4.13 -8.81
C GLN A 83 10.77 -3.16 -9.15
N GLN A 84 10.61 -2.39 -10.23
CA GLN A 84 11.62 -1.43 -10.67
C GLN A 84 11.82 -0.31 -9.65
N GLN A 85 10.75 0.17 -9.04
CA GLN A 85 10.78 1.30 -8.12
C GLN A 85 10.94 0.89 -6.65
N GLY A 86 10.94 -0.40 -6.36
CA GLY A 86 11.07 -0.87 -4.98
C GLY A 86 9.86 -0.58 -4.11
N VAL A 87 8.67 -0.49 -4.69
CA VAL A 87 7.44 -0.22 -3.94
C VAL A 87 6.91 -1.51 -3.33
N THR A 88 6.72 -1.52 -2.01
CA THR A 88 6.10 -2.66 -1.34
C THR A 88 4.61 -2.68 -1.59
N ILE A 89 4.12 -3.82 -2.06
CA ILE A 89 2.70 -4.04 -2.28
C ILE A 89 2.26 -5.27 -1.51
N LEU A 90 1.23 -5.10 -0.70
CA LEU A 90 0.58 -6.17 0.03
C LEU A 90 -0.83 -6.34 -0.51
N ARG A 91 -1.41 -7.51 -0.30
CA ARG A 91 -2.75 -7.82 -0.79
C ARG A 91 -3.55 -8.55 0.27
N THR A 92 -4.85 -8.28 0.31
CA THR A 92 -5.76 -8.94 1.24
C THR A 92 -7.15 -9.05 0.64
N ASP A 93 -7.90 -10.08 1.04
CA ASP A 93 -9.30 -10.24 0.66
C ASP A 93 -10.22 -9.39 1.55
N LEU A 94 -9.71 -8.82 2.64
CA LEU A 94 -10.52 -7.99 3.53
C LEU A 94 -11.08 -6.77 2.78
N PRO A 95 -12.30 -6.34 3.13
CA PRO A 95 -12.83 -5.06 2.63
C PRO A 95 -11.92 -3.90 3.04
N ILE A 96 -12.01 -2.78 2.32
CA ILE A 96 -11.13 -1.63 2.53
C ILE A 96 -11.12 -1.19 3.98
N PHE A 97 -12.29 -1.03 4.60
CA PHE A 97 -12.35 -0.54 5.97
C PHE A 97 -11.66 -1.50 6.94
N GLU A 98 -11.96 -2.79 6.83
CA GLU A 98 -11.39 -3.80 7.74
C GLU A 98 -9.88 -3.91 7.55
N ALA A 99 -9.41 -3.84 6.31
CA ALA A 99 -7.98 -3.84 6.03
C ALA A 99 -7.30 -2.61 6.66
N ALA A 100 -7.89 -1.43 6.47
CA ALA A 100 -7.37 -0.19 7.02
C ALA A 100 -7.40 -0.19 8.55
N LEU A 101 -8.48 -0.68 9.14
CA LEU A 101 -8.61 -0.77 10.60
C LEU A 101 -7.54 -1.67 11.19
N LYS A 102 -7.30 -2.82 10.56
CA LYS A 102 -6.25 -3.75 11.01
C LYS A 102 -4.89 -3.07 11.04
N VAL A 103 -4.55 -2.36 9.96
CA VAL A 103 -3.27 -1.63 9.88
C VAL A 103 -3.22 -0.53 10.93
N HIS A 104 -4.31 0.23 11.07
CA HIS A 104 -4.39 1.32 12.05
C HIS A 104 -4.14 0.82 13.47
N GLU A 105 -4.75 -0.28 13.83
CA GLU A 105 -4.58 -0.86 15.17
C GLU A 105 -3.17 -1.37 15.41
N LEU A 106 -2.47 -1.80 14.36
CA LEU A 106 -1.09 -2.25 14.47
C LEU A 106 -0.10 -1.07 14.59
N ILE A 107 -0.34 -0.01 13.82
CA ILE A 107 0.55 1.17 13.79
C ILE A 107 0.41 2.02 15.07
N LYS A 108 -0.76 2.11 15.58
CA LYS A 108 -1.14 2.99 16.67
C LYS A 108 -0.40 2.72 17.98
#